data_365e2678b426826265a2dd4393c53017
#
_entry.id   365e2678b426826265a2dd4393c53017
#
_cell.length_a   1.000
_cell.length_b   1.000
_cell.length_c   1.000
_cell.angle_alpha   90.00
_cell.angle_beta   90.00
_cell.angle_gamma   90.00
#
_symmetry.space_group_name_H-M   'P 1'
#
loop_
_entity.id
_entity.type
_entity.pdbx_description
1 polymer ?
#
loop_
_entity_poly.entity_id
_entity_poly.type
_entity_poly.pdbx_seq_one_letter_code
_entity_poly.pdbx_strand_id
1 'polypeptide(L)'
;MMPNLPQKKVGIVACSGEELAEGTVTRLAALKVLEELRPEDTVTICLPLFLAGGEGDRAFARFYPTIAVDGCDLRCAARATEMHSGKPAASIVVTDVVAELGIGPVAGLRRLNEAGQQAVEETAVRLADLVDTLLDKKWSRREGRFVEPETVLLTTQQPKVASCACGSGIPVQVVDIEGQAVTLIALPVIFEQFHAAGKRPSPETITALLDEIKIHNPVPPAAEAAYREAIATEYATLWGELEPIR
;
A
#
# COMPACT_ATOMS: atom_id res chain seq x y z
N MET A 1 18.04 11.67 -15.49
CA MET A 1 18.08 10.33 -14.83
C MET A 1 16.75 10.20 -14.13
N MET A 2 15.88 9.27 -14.53
CA MET A 2 14.63 9.04 -13.79
C MET A 2 14.98 8.42 -12.43
N PRO A 3 14.36 8.86 -11.33
CA PRO A 3 14.60 8.26 -10.03
C PRO A 3 14.20 6.78 -10.10
N ASN A 4 15.08 5.92 -9.61
CA ASN A 4 14.81 4.48 -9.51
C ASN A 4 13.79 4.29 -8.38
N LEU A 5 12.50 4.29 -8.72
CA LEU A 5 11.44 4.05 -7.74
C LEU A 5 11.52 2.60 -7.25
N PRO A 6 11.32 2.35 -5.94
CA PRO A 6 11.26 0.99 -5.43
C PRO A 6 10.25 0.17 -6.21
N GLN A 7 10.67 -0.96 -6.75
CA GLN A 7 9.76 -1.88 -7.43
C GLN A 7 8.67 -2.34 -6.47
N LYS A 8 7.48 -2.54 -7.00
CA LYS A 8 6.38 -3.13 -6.24
C LYS A 8 6.77 -4.56 -5.90
N LYS A 9 6.67 -4.94 -4.64
CA LYS A 9 6.97 -6.29 -4.16
C LYS A 9 5.79 -6.87 -3.41
N VAL A 10 5.72 -8.20 -3.37
CA VAL A 10 4.72 -8.96 -2.61
C VAL A 10 5.41 -9.63 -1.42
N GLY A 11 4.86 -9.45 -0.23
CA GLY A 11 5.30 -10.14 0.97
C GLY A 11 4.73 -11.56 1.04
N ILE A 12 5.53 -12.51 1.52
CA ILE A 12 5.09 -13.87 1.79
C ILE A 12 5.33 -14.20 3.26
N VAL A 13 4.25 -14.51 3.99
CA VAL A 13 4.28 -14.97 5.37
C VAL A 13 3.88 -16.46 5.38
N ALA A 14 4.82 -17.34 5.63
CA ALA A 14 4.55 -18.78 5.79
C ALA A 14 4.36 -19.11 7.27
N CYS A 15 3.37 -19.95 7.62
CA CYS A 15 3.17 -20.35 9.01
C CYS A 15 4.33 -21.20 9.54
N SER A 16 5.01 -21.94 8.66
CA SER A 16 6.19 -22.75 8.97
C SER A 16 6.03 -23.67 10.19
N GLY A 17 4.79 -24.11 10.47
CA GLY A 17 4.48 -24.94 11.64
C GLY A 17 5.34 -26.19 11.68
N GLU A 18 6.01 -26.43 12.80
CA GLU A 18 6.94 -27.56 12.94
C GLU A 18 6.26 -28.86 13.37
N GLU A 19 5.02 -28.79 13.83
CA GLU A 19 4.25 -29.94 14.33
C GLU A 19 3.44 -30.64 13.24
N LEU A 20 3.25 -30.00 12.08
CA LEU A 20 2.48 -30.55 10.96
C LEU A 20 3.34 -30.58 9.69
N ALA A 21 3.19 -31.67 8.93
CA ALA A 21 3.88 -31.79 7.65
C ALA A 21 3.48 -30.66 6.67
N GLU A 22 2.22 -30.25 6.69
CA GLU A 22 1.69 -29.14 5.91
C GLU A 22 2.34 -27.80 6.26
N GLY A 23 2.78 -27.61 7.51
CA GLY A 23 3.59 -26.46 7.91
C GLY A 23 4.97 -26.45 7.23
N THR A 24 5.60 -27.62 7.07
CA THR A 24 6.83 -27.77 6.29
C THR A 24 6.58 -27.46 4.82
N VAL A 25 5.44 -27.88 4.26
CA VAL A 25 5.03 -27.52 2.88
C VAL A 25 4.97 -26.01 2.71
N THR A 26 4.34 -25.26 3.64
CA THR A 26 4.23 -23.81 3.53
C THR A 26 5.60 -23.14 3.42
N ARG A 27 6.54 -23.57 4.25
CA ARG A 27 7.90 -23.02 4.27
C ARG A 27 8.65 -23.32 2.99
N LEU A 28 8.61 -24.57 2.52
CA LEU A 28 9.34 -24.97 1.31
C LEU A 28 8.74 -24.35 0.05
N ALA A 29 7.41 -24.25 -0.06
CA ALA A 29 6.73 -23.58 -1.16
C ALA A 29 7.08 -22.07 -1.18
N ALA A 30 7.06 -21.40 -0.02
CA ALA A 30 7.47 -20.01 0.08
C ALA A 30 8.92 -19.79 -0.35
N LEU A 31 9.86 -20.62 0.11
CA LEU A 31 11.26 -20.55 -0.29
C LEU A 31 11.44 -20.75 -1.80
N LYS A 32 10.73 -21.72 -2.39
CA LYS A 32 10.78 -21.95 -3.84
C LYS A 32 10.33 -20.73 -4.64
N VAL A 33 9.30 -20.04 -4.20
CA VAL A 33 8.86 -18.78 -4.87
C VAL A 33 9.89 -17.68 -4.69
N LEU A 34 10.41 -17.51 -3.48
CA LEU A 34 11.39 -16.47 -3.13
C LEU A 34 12.75 -16.64 -3.81
N GLU A 35 13.19 -17.89 -4.02
CA GLU A 35 14.53 -18.18 -4.53
C GLU A 35 14.55 -18.53 -6.03
N GLU A 36 13.48 -19.13 -6.54
CA GLU A 36 13.44 -19.67 -7.89
C GLU A 36 12.41 -19.00 -8.81
N LEU A 37 11.13 -18.91 -8.36
CA LEU A 37 10.04 -18.53 -9.26
C LEU A 37 9.86 -17.02 -9.39
N ARG A 38 9.97 -16.25 -8.29
CA ARG A 38 9.77 -14.78 -8.28
C ARG A 38 10.75 -14.06 -7.36
N PRO A 39 12.08 -14.27 -7.52
CA PRO A 39 13.08 -13.73 -6.60
C PRO A 39 13.11 -12.20 -6.58
N GLU A 40 12.87 -11.55 -7.71
CA GLU A 40 12.91 -10.08 -7.82
C GLU A 40 11.64 -9.42 -7.28
N ASP A 41 10.52 -10.16 -7.23
CA ASP A 41 9.19 -9.61 -6.98
C ASP A 41 8.67 -9.89 -5.58
N THR A 42 9.38 -10.70 -4.81
CA THR A 42 8.91 -11.18 -3.49
C THR A 42 9.85 -10.82 -2.36
N VAL A 43 9.30 -10.80 -1.15
CA VAL A 43 10.03 -10.59 0.10
C VAL A 43 9.51 -11.58 1.14
N THR A 44 10.41 -12.26 1.82
CA THR A 44 10.03 -13.11 2.97
C THR A 44 9.68 -12.26 4.18
N ILE A 45 8.65 -12.69 4.90
CA ILE A 45 8.27 -12.14 6.21
C ILE A 45 8.34 -13.28 7.21
N CYS A 46 9.22 -13.14 8.20
CA CYS A 46 9.43 -14.14 9.23
C CYS A 46 8.30 -14.09 10.27
N LEU A 47 7.42 -15.08 10.29
CA LEU A 47 6.30 -15.13 11.24
C LEU A 47 6.71 -15.04 12.71
N PRO A 48 7.72 -15.76 13.22
CA PRO A 48 8.20 -15.60 14.59
C PRO A 48 8.68 -14.18 14.90
N LEU A 49 9.43 -13.56 13.99
CA LEU A 49 9.89 -12.17 14.16
C LEU A 49 8.73 -11.18 14.13
N PHE A 50 7.78 -11.38 13.24
CA PHE A 50 6.56 -10.61 13.13
C PHE A 50 5.74 -10.65 14.45
N LEU A 51 5.58 -11.84 15.04
CA LEU A 51 4.91 -12.02 16.32
C LEU A 51 5.70 -11.39 17.48
N ALA A 52 7.02 -11.52 17.46
CA ALA A 52 7.91 -10.93 18.47
C ALA A 52 7.98 -9.38 18.42
N GLY A 53 7.30 -8.74 17.47
CA GLY A 53 7.25 -7.28 17.39
C GLY A 53 8.21 -6.66 16.36
N GLY A 54 8.69 -7.43 15.41
CA GLY A 54 9.53 -6.94 14.30
C GLY A 54 8.83 -5.82 13.52
N GLU A 55 9.23 -4.57 13.77
CA GLU A 55 8.56 -3.39 13.19
C GLU A 55 8.70 -3.35 11.66
N GLY A 56 9.84 -3.76 11.12
CA GLY A 56 10.07 -3.80 9.67
C GLY A 56 9.11 -4.74 8.94
N ASP A 57 8.94 -5.95 9.46
CA ASP A 57 8.05 -6.96 8.90
C ASP A 57 6.58 -6.53 9.00
N ARG A 58 6.18 -5.97 10.16
CA ARG A 58 4.83 -5.44 10.37
C ARG A 58 4.54 -4.24 9.48
N ALA A 59 5.50 -3.34 9.30
CA ALA A 59 5.39 -2.20 8.40
C ALA A 59 5.29 -2.66 6.95
N PHE A 60 6.11 -3.64 6.53
CA PHE A 60 6.04 -4.17 5.17
C PHE A 60 4.63 -4.70 4.87
N ALA A 61 4.08 -5.58 5.71
CA ALA A 61 2.75 -6.15 5.52
C ALA A 61 1.61 -5.11 5.56
N ARG A 62 1.84 -3.94 6.15
CA ARG A 62 0.89 -2.83 6.13
C ARG A 62 0.91 -2.05 4.82
N PHE A 63 2.09 -1.84 4.24
CA PHE A 63 2.27 -0.97 3.08
C PHE A 63 2.34 -1.71 1.74
N TYR A 64 2.55 -3.02 1.76
CA TYR A 64 2.66 -3.85 0.56
C TYR A 64 1.69 -5.03 0.61
N PRO A 65 1.20 -5.48 -0.55
CA PRO A 65 0.38 -6.68 -0.60
C PRO A 65 1.15 -7.86 -0.03
N THR A 66 0.51 -8.60 0.85
CA THR A 66 1.12 -9.74 1.55
C THR A 66 0.24 -10.96 1.42
N ILE A 67 0.84 -12.10 1.09
CA ILE A 67 0.19 -13.40 0.99
C ILE A 67 0.50 -14.20 2.26
N ALA A 68 -0.54 -14.70 2.93
CA ALA A 68 -0.39 -15.64 4.01
C ALA A 68 -0.47 -17.07 3.48
N VAL A 69 0.50 -17.92 3.85
CA VAL A 69 0.56 -19.33 3.47
C VAL A 69 0.48 -20.17 4.74
N ASP A 70 -0.65 -20.81 4.94
CA ASP A 70 -0.98 -21.59 6.13
C ASP A 70 -1.03 -23.08 5.83
N GLY A 71 -0.55 -23.90 6.76
CA GLY A 71 -0.58 -25.36 6.62
C GLY A 71 -1.97 -25.94 6.79
N CYS A 72 -2.78 -25.34 7.65
CA CYS A 72 -4.10 -25.84 8.06
C CYS A 72 -5.09 -24.69 8.34
N ASP A 73 -6.30 -25.07 8.69
CA ASP A 73 -7.44 -24.18 9.00
C ASP A 73 -7.25 -23.30 10.25
N LEU A 74 -6.24 -23.55 11.09
CA LEU A 74 -5.85 -22.62 12.17
C LEU A 74 -5.38 -21.29 11.65
N ARG A 75 -4.80 -21.23 10.44
CA ARG A 75 -4.43 -20.01 9.71
C ARG A 75 -3.55 -19.07 10.52
N CYS A 76 -2.50 -19.60 11.11
CA CYS A 76 -1.60 -18.85 12.00
C CYS A 76 -0.97 -17.62 11.32
N ALA A 77 -0.51 -17.76 10.06
CA ALA A 77 0.09 -16.67 9.32
C ALA A 77 -0.95 -15.58 8.98
N ALA A 78 -2.13 -15.97 8.50
CA ALA A 78 -3.19 -15.03 8.17
C ALA A 78 -3.67 -14.26 9.41
N ARG A 79 -3.95 -14.98 10.50
CA ARG A 79 -4.38 -14.37 11.77
C ARG A 79 -3.34 -13.43 12.36
N ALA A 80 -2.07 -13.83 12.38
CA ALA A 80 -1.01 -12.98 12.89
C ALA A 80 -0.87 -11.70 12.06
N THR A 81 -0.94 -11.81 10.72
CA THR A 81 -0.86 -10.66 9.83
C THR A 81 -2.01 -9.69 10.07
N GLU A 82 -3.24 -10.20 10.17
CA GLU A 82 -4.42 -9.36 10.44
C GLU A 82 -4.36 -8.70 11.83
N MET A 83 -3.91 -9.44 12.84
CA MET A 83 -3.84 -8.93 14.22
C MET A 83 -2.79 -7.83 14.42
N HIS A 84 -1.63 -7.96 13.77
CA HIS A 84 -0.48 -7.10 14.04
C HIS A 84 -0.13 -6.09 12.94
N SER A 85 -0.80 -6.16 11.79
CA SER A 85 -0.52 -5.27 10.67
C SER A 85 -1.79 -4.91 9.91
N GLY A 86 -2.26 -5.79 9.03
CA GLY A 86 -3.46 -5.61 8.23
C GLY A 86 -3.91 -6.92 7.60
N LYS A 87 -5.11 -6.93 7.02
CA LYS A 87 -5.63 -8.13 6.37
C LYS A 87 -4.71 -8.56 5.24
N PRO A 88 -4.32 -9.85 5.15
CA PRO A 88 -3.56 -10.36 4.01
C PRO A 88 -4.29 -10.09 2.69
N ALA A 89 -3.54 -9.72 1.67
CA ALA A 89 -4.05 -9.47 0.32
C ALA A 89 -4.58 -10.74 -0.35
N ALA A 90 -3.97 -11.88 -0.01
CA ALA A 90 -4.39 -13.22 -0.40
C ALA A 90 -3.97 -14.24 0.67
N SER A 91 -4.54 -15.44 0.60
CA SER A 91 -4.21 -16.53 1.53
C SER A 91 -4.32 -17.87 0.82
N ILE A 92 -3.38 -18.76 1.13
CA ILE A 92 -3.39 -20.17 0.72
C ILE A 92 -3.41 -21.03 1.97
N VAL A 93 -4.21 -22.10 1.95
CA VAL A 93 -4.21 -23.14 2.99
C VAL A 93 -3.81 -24.46 2.33
N VAL A 94 -2.72 -25.07 2.79
CA VAL A 94 -2.15 -26.27 2.15
C VAL A 94 -3.11 -27.46 2.22
N THR A 95 -3.82 -27.64 3.34
CA THR A 95 -4.83 -28.72 3.43
C THR A 95 -5.92 -28.61 2.37
N ASP A 96 -6.30 -27.38 1.99
CA ASP A 96 -7.29 -27.17 0.93
C ASP A 96 -6.69 -27.53 -0.44
N VAL A 97 -5.44 -27.13 -0.70
CA VAL A 97 -4.71 -27.49 -1.94
C VAL A 97 -4.60 -29.00 -2.09
N VAL A 98 -4.22 -29.68 -1.02
CA VAL A 98 -4.10 -31.16 -0.98
C VAL A 98 -5.44 -31.82 -1.26
N ALA A 99 -6.51 -31.34 -0.64
CA ALA A 99 -7.86 -31.87 -0.81
C ALA A 99 -8.38 -31.64 -2.24
N GLU A 100 -8.23 -30.45 -2.79
CA GLU A 100 -8.68 -30.10 -4.14
C GLU A 100 -8.01 -30.94 -5.23
N LEU A 101 -6.72 -31.21 -5.07
CA LEU A 101 -5.93 -31.96 -6.05
C LEU A 101 -5.93 -33.48 -5.81
N GLY A 102 -6.55 -33.95 -4.75
CA GLY A 102 -6.57 -35.37 -4.39
C GLY A 102 -5.16 -35.90 -4.09
N ILE A 103 -4.26 -35.07 -3.60
CA ILE A 103 -2.92 -35.46 -3.19
C ILE A 103 -3.07 -36.36 -1.97
N GLY A 104 -2.34 -37.49 -1.93
CA GLY A 104 -2.37 -38.43 -0.82
C GLY A 104 -1.92 -37.77 0.52
N PRO A 105 -1.92 -38.52 1.62
CA PRO A 105 -1.61 -37.99 2.93
C PRO A 105 -0.18 -37.41 2.97
N VAL A 106 -0.08 -36.10 3.27
CA VAL A 106 1.19 -35.42 3.49
C VAL A 106 1.79 -35.89 4.81
N ALA A 107 3.05 -36.28 4.80
CA ALA A 107 3.73 -36.78 5.98
C ALA A 107 5.21 -36.40 6.02
N GLY A 108 5.77 -36.37 7.23
CA GLY A 108 7.17 -36.06 7.49
C GLY A 108 7.37 -34.57 7.86
N LEU A 109 7.96 -34.33 9.04
CA LEU A 109 8.13 -32.97 9.57
C LEU A 109 9.34 -32.24 9.00
N ARG A 110 10.43 -32.97 8.77
CA ARG A 110 11.69 -32.40 8.23
C ARG A 110 11.96 -32.84 6.81
N ARG A 111 11.58 -34.05 6.48
CA ARG A 111 11.66 -34.62 5.13
C ARG A 111 10.28 -35.07 4.76
N LEU A 112 9.69 -34.41 3.82
CA LEU A 112 8.36 -34.73 3.31
C LEU A 112 8.41 -36.05 2.51
N ASN A 113 7.33 -36.82 2.58
CA ASN A 113 7.07 -37.92 1.67
C ASN A 113 6.80 -37.38 0.25
N GLU A 114 6.60 -38.25 -0.72
CA GLU A 114 6.32 -37.90 -2.12
C GLU A 114 5.08 -37.01 -2.24
N ALA A 115 3.98 -37.32 -1.55
CA ALA A 115 2.78 -36.49 -1.52
C ALA A 115 3.05 -35.08 -0.97
N GLY A 116 3.88 -34.98 0.07
CA GLY A 116 4.28 -33.68 0.62
C GLY A 116 5.16 -32.87 -0.33
N GLN A 117 6.04 -33.53 -1.09
CA GLN A 117 6.83 -32.86 -2.12
C GLN A 117 5.94 -32.35 -3.26
N GLN A 118 5.00 -33.17 -3.70
CA GLN A 118 4.00 -32.73 -4.68
C GLN A 118 3.20 -31.53 -4.17
N ALA A 119 2.77 -31.55 -2.91
CA ALA A 119 2.06 -30.43 -2.30
C ALA A 119 2.92 -29.14 -2.26
N VAL A 120 4.25 -29.24 -2.09
CA VAL A 120 5.17 -28.10 -2.19
C VAL A 120 5.14 -27.49 -3.59
N GLU A 121 5.27 -28.31 -4.63
CA GLU A 121 5.27 -27.85 -6.01
C GLU A 121 3.96 -27.15 -6.38
N GLU A 122 2.83 -27.77 -6.08
CA GLU A 122 1.51 -27.22 -6.39
C GLU A 122 1.21 -25.93 -5.60
N THR A 123 1.60 -25.90 -4.32
CA THR A 123 1.45 -24.70 -3.49
C THR A 123 2.35 -23.57 -4.02
N ALA A 124 3.58 -23.88 -4.44
CA ALA A 124 4.49 -22.88 -4.97
C ALA A 124 4.00 -22.29 -6.29
N VAL A 125 3.44 -23.11 -7.19
CA VAL A 125 2.84 -22.62 -8.44
C VAL A 125 1.68 -21.68 -8.16
N ARG A 126 0.71 -22.09 -7.32
CA ARG A 126 -0.41 -21.22 -6.93
C ARG A 126 0.04 -19.94 -6.26
N LEU A 127 1.08 -20.01 -5.43
CA LEU A 127 1.65 -18.85 -4.77
C LEU A 127 2.29 -17.88 -5.78
N ALA A 128 3.00 -18.38 -6.78
CA ALA A 128 3.59 -17.58 -7.84
C ALA A 128 2.51 -16.89 -8.70
N ASP A 129 1.43 -17.59 -9.05
CA ASP A 129 0.29 -17.04 -9.79
C ASP A 129 -0.40 -15.92 -8.99
N LEU A 130 -0.51 -16.08 -7.66
CA LEU A 130 -1.02 -15.02 -6.79
C LEU A 130 -0.08 -13.82 -6.75
N VAL A 131 1.23 -14.02 -6.72
CA VAL A 131 2.22 -12.93 -6.78
C VAL A 131 2.00 -12.13 -8.06
N ASP A 132 1.92 -12.77 -9.23
CA ASP A 132 1.68 -12.11 -10.51
C ASP A 132 0.35 -11.33 -10.49
N THR A 133 -0.72 -11.96 -10.03
CA THR A 133 -2.04 -11.31 -9.89
C THR A 133 -2.00 -10.07 -9.00
N LEU A 134 -1.23 -10.10 -7.91
CA LEU A 134 -1.10 -8.98 -6.98
C LEU A 134 -0.21 -7.86 -7.55
N LEU A 135 0.78 -8.21 -8.36
CA LEU A 135 1.63 -7.24 -9.05
C LEU A 135 0.86 -6.48 -10.12
N ASP A 136 -0.05 -7.12 -10.83
CA ASP A 136 -0.88 -6.50 -11.87
C ASP A 136 -1.95 -5.55 -11.31
N LYS A 137 -2.35 -5.75 -10.06
CA LYS A 137 -3.37 -4.91 -9.39
C LYS A 137 -2.77 -3.64 -8.79
N LYS A 138 -3.53 -2.55 -8.83
CA LYS A 138 -3.15 -1.30 -8.17
C LYS A 138 -3.41 -1.42 -6.66
N TRP A 139 -2.34 -1.33 -5.87
CA TRP A 139 -2.41 -1.40 -4.41
C TRP A 139 -2.37 -0.02 -3.78
N SER A 140 -3.30 0.28 -2.89
CA SER A 140 -3.29 1.49 -2.06
C SER A 140 -2.47 1.24 -0.79
N ARG A 141 -1.27 1.81 -0.72
CA ARG A 141 -0.43 1.73 0.49
C ARG A 141 -1.07 2.39 1.71
N ARG A 142 -1.90 3.40 1.48
CA ARG A 142 -2.61 4.12 2.54
C ARG A 142 -3.68 3.27 3.20
N GLU A 143 -4.44 2.52 2.39
CA GLU A 143 -5.60 1.76 2.83
C GLU A 143 -5.29 0.29 3.07
N GLY A 144 -4.10 -0.20 2.67
CA GLY A 144 -3.71 -1.60 2.77
C GLY A 144 -4.63 -2.53 1.98
N ARG A 145 -5.17 -2.06 0.83
CA ARG A 145 -6.08 -2.82 -0.02
C ARG A 145 -5.92 -2.49 -1.51
N PHE A 146 -6.49 -3.34 -2.36
CA PHE A 146 -6.55 -3.05 -3.79
C PHE A 146 -7.51 -1.92 -4.08
N VAL A 147 -7.09 -1.05 -5.00
CA VAL A 147 -7.97 -0.07 -5.62
C VAL A 147 -8.73 -0.80 -6.71
N GLU A 148 -10.03 -0.99 -6.53
CA GLU A 148 -10.88 -1.45 -7.62
C GLU A 148 -10.81 -0.44 -8.76
N PRO A 149 -10.70 -0.88 -10.04
CA PRO A 149 -10.80 0.05 -11.14
C PRO A 149 -12.18 0.69 -11.06
N GLU A 150 -12.24 1.96 -10.68
CA GLU A 150 -13.46 2.73 -10.86
C GLU A 150 -13.86 2.60 -12.33
N THR A 151 -15.06 2.10 -12.56
CA THR A 151 -15.71 2.20 -13.87
C THR A 151 -15.84 3.69 -14.13
N VAL A 152 -14.91 4.25 -14.88
CA VAL A 152 -14.91 5.66 -15.24
C VAL A 152 -16.12 5.88 -16.14
N LEU A 153 -17.23 6.24 -15.54
CA LEU A 153 -18.18 7.10 -16.22
C LEU A 153 -17.40 8.41 -16.43
N LEU A 154 -17.08 8.68 -17.69
CA LEU A 154 -16.43 9.91 -18.14
C LEU A 154 -17.29 11.12 -17.69
N THR A 155 -17.12 11.54 -16.46
CA THR A 155 -17.52 12.86 -16.01
C THR A 155 -16.23 13.65 -15.91
N THR A 156 -16.04 14.54 -16.86
CA THR A 156 -14.94 15.48 -16.97
C THR A 156 -14.98 16.49 -15.81
N GLN A 157 -14.55 16.05 -14.63
CA GLN A 157 -14.10 16.93 -13.56
C GLN A 157 -12.97 16.20 -12.82
N GLN A 158 -11.74 16.61 -13.08
CA GLN A 158 -10.59 16.17 -12.30
C GLN A 158 -10.79 16.63 -10.85
N PRO A 159 -10.69 15.75 -9.84
CA PRO A 159 -10.66 16.20 -8.46
C PRO A 159 -9.42 17.08 -8.27
N LYS A 160 -9.62 18.34 -7.88
CA LYS A 160 -8.54 19.30 -7.59
C LYS A 160 -7.66 18.89 -6.41
N VAL A 161 -8.07 17.88 -5.65
CA VAL A 161 -7.37 17.41 -4.43
C VAL A 161 -6.99 15.95 -4.57
N ALA A 162 -5.71 15.64 -4.47
CA ALA A 162 -5.17 14.29 -4.42
C ALA A 162 -4.46 14.05 -3.07
N SER A 163 -4.27 12.81 -2.65
CA SER A 163 -3.40 12.51 -1.51
C SER A 163 -1.97 12.25 -1.97
N CYS A 164 -0.99 12.62 -1.16
CA CYS A 164 0.43 12.43 -1.47
C CYS A 164 0.74 10.95 -1.72
N ALA A 165 1.44 10.65 -2.82
CA ALA A 165 1.91 9.30 -3.17
C ALA A 165 2.94 8.72 -2.16
N CYS A 166 3.45 9.54 -1.22
CA CYS A 166 4.41 9.12 -0.19
C CYS A 166 3.79 8.32 0.97
N GLY A 167 2.46 8.08 0.96
CA GLY A 167 1.77 7.30 2.00
C GLY A 167 1.57 8.00 3.35
N SER A 168 1.95 9.29 3.48
CA SER A 168 1.74 10.07 4.71
C SER A 168 0.27 10.39 4.99
N GLY A 169 -0.62 10.17 4.03
CA GLY A 169 -2.03 10.52 4.13
C GLY A 169 -2.31 12.03 4.09
N ILE A 170 -1.28 12.87 3.94
CA ILE A 170 -1.41 14.31 3.85
C ILE A 170 -2.03 14.64 2.48
N PRO A 171 -3.15 15.37 2.43
CA PRO A 171 -3.73 15.80 1.17
C PRO A 171 -2.77 16.69 0.39
N VAL A 172 -2.76 16.55 -0.92
CA VAL A 172 -1.99 17.40 -1.83
C VAL A 172 -2.93 18.01 -2.85
N GLN A 173 -2.60 19.19 -3.33
CA GLN A 173 -3.32 19.84 -4.41
C GLN A 173 -2.34 20.27 -5.50
N VAL A 174 -2.76 20.08 -6.75
CA VAL A 174 -2.01 20.56 -7.91
C VAL A 174 -2.50 21.97 -8.21
N VAL A 175 -1.57 22.91 -8.25
CA VAL A 175 -1.82 24.31 -8.55
C VAL A 175 -1.02 24.69 -9.78
N ASP A 176 -1.62 25.43 -10.68
CA ASP A 176 -0.90 26.01 -11.83
C ASP A 176 -0.12 27.25 -11.39
N ILE A 177 1.19 27.22 -11.59
CA ILE A 177 2.08 28.34 -11.29
C ILE A 177 2.83 28.69 -12.57
N GLU A 178 2.46 29.79 -13.19
CA GLU A 178 3.04 30.27 -14.48
C GLU A 178 3.00 29.20 -15.59
N GLY A 179 1.89 28.44 -15.69
CA GLY A 179 1.72 27.38 -16.70
C GLY A 179 2.40 26.07 -16.34
N GLN A 180 2.92 25.91 -15.13
CA GLN A 180 3.48 24.67 -14.61
C GLN A 180 2.58 24.08 -13.51
N ALA A 181 2.23 22.82 -13.65
CA ALA A 181 1.48 22.08 -12.63
C ALA A 181 2.39 21.71 -11.46
N VAL A 182 2.24 22.40 -10.33
CA VAL A 182 3.02 22.18 -9.11
C VAL A 182 2.15 21.51 -8.05
N THR A 183 2.64 20.42 -7.47
CA THR A 183 1.94 19.72 -6.37
C THR A 183 2.36 20.33 -5.04
N LEU A 184 1.40 20.90 -4.30
CA LEU A 184 1.61 21.45 -2.96
C LEU A 184 1.07 20.49 -1.89
N ILE A 185 1.96 20.13 -0.97
CA ILE A 185 1.67 19.25 0.17
C ILE A 185 0.90 20.03 1.24
N ALA A 186 -0.11 19.41 1.83
CA ALA A 186 -0.96 19.94 2.89
C ALA A 186 -1.83 21.15 2.51
N LEU A 187 -1.79 21.63 1.26
CA LEU A 187 -2.53 22.83 0.86
C LEU A 187 -4.03 22.79 1.21
N PRO A 188 -4.78 21.69 0.94
CA PRO A 188 -6.19 21.63 1.31
C PRO A 188 -6.44 21.79 2.80
N VAL A 189 -5.59 21.16 3.64
CA VAL A 189 -5.72 21.23 5.11
C VAL A 189 -5.43 22.64 5.62
N ILE A 190 -4.39 23.28 5.06
CA ILE A 190 -4.03 24.65 5.41
C ILE A 190 -5.18 25.60 5.04
N PHE A 191 -5.76 25.44 3.86
CA PHE A 191 -6.91 26.23 3.42
C PHE A 191 -8.13 26.06 4.32
N GLU A 192 -8.46 24.81 4.68
CA GLU A 192 -9.56 24.50 5.59
C GLU A 192 -9.36 25.12 6.98
N GLN A 193 -8.15 25.07 7.52
CA GLN A 193 -7.82 25.68 8.81
C GLN A 193 -7.98 27.20 8.80
N PHE A 194 -7.50 27.86 7.74
CA PHE A 194 -7.64 29.31 7.59
C PHE A 194 -9.10 29.72 7.39
N HIS A 195 -9.84 28.94 6.59
CA HIS A 195 -11.28 29.14 6.41
C HIS A 195 -12.06 28.96 7.72
N ALA A 196 -11.82 27.87 8.46
CA ALA A 196 -12.45 27.61 9.76
C ALA A 196 -12.13 28.71 10.80
N ALA A 197 -10.95 29.32 10.70
CA ALA A 197 -10.56 30.46 11.51
C ALA A 197 -11.18 31.81 11.05
N GLY A 198 -12.04 31.79 10.02
CA GLY A 198 -12.71 32.99 9.50
C GLY A 198 -11.79 33.97 8.77
N LYS A 199 -10.60 33.54 8.36
CA LYS A 199 -9.61 34.39 7.67
C LYS A 199 -9.97 34.54 6.20
N ARG A 200 -10.73 35.60 5.87
CA ARG A 200 -11.10 35.90 4.49
C ARG A 200 -9.89 36.22 3.61
N PRO A 201 -10.00 36.00 2.27
CA PRO A 201 -8.94 36.39 1.34
C PRO A 201 -8.58 37.86 1.49
N SER A 202 -7.35 38.14 1.90
CA SER A 202 -6.75 39.47 2.01
C SER A 202 -5.24 39.37 1.78
N PRO A 203 -4.54 40.46 1.44
CA PRO A 203 -3.08 40.41 1.27
C PRO A 203 -2.34 39.87 2.49
N GLU A 204 -2.81 40.15 3.70
CA GLU A 204 -2.24 39.66 4.95
C GLU A 204 -2.51 38.16 5.13
N THR A 205 -3.72 37.69 4.81
CA THR A 205 -4.08 36.27 4.86
C THR A 205 -3.28 35.47 3.85
N ILE A 206 -3.10 35.96 2.63
CA ILE A 206 -2.32 35.28 1.59
C ILE A 206 -0.84 35.24 1.97
N THR A 207 -0.30 36.26 2.63
CA THR A 207 1.07 36.23 3.15
C THR A 207 1.22 35.14 4.21
N ALA A 208 0.31 35.07 5.18
CA ALA A 208 0.33 34.06 6.23
C ALA A 208 0.13 32.63 5.65
N LEU A 209 -0.73 32.46 4.64
CA LEU A 209 -0.89 31.20 3.94
C LEU A 209 0.40 30.76 3.24
N LEU A 210 1.06 31.68 2.55
CA LEU A 210 2.32 31.39 1.86
C LEU A 210 3.42 31.00 2.84
N ASP A 211 3.50 31.68 3.99
CA ASP A 211 4.48 31.35 5.03
C ASP A 211 4.23 29.94 5.60
N GLU A 212 2.97 29.55 5.83
CA GLU A 212 2.62 28.19 6.27
C GLU A 212 2.92 27.15 5.19
N ILE A 213 2.62 27.45 3.93
CA ILE A 213 2.90 26.54 2.80
C ILE A 213 4.41 26.31 2.64
N LYS A 214 5.25 27.32 2.87
CA LYS A 214 6.71 27.21 2.82
C LYS A 214 7.28 26.22 3.84
N ILE A 215 6.60 25.96 4.94
CA ILE A 215 7.03 24.97 5.93
C ILE A 215 7.04 23.56 5.33
N HIS A 216 6.09 23.28 4.44
CA HIS A 216 5.88 21.96 3.88
C HIS A 216 6.33 21.81 2.42
N ASN A 217 6.62 22.93 1.75
CA ASN A 217 6.92 22.96 0.32
C ASN A 217 8.13 23.85 0.02
N PRO A 218 9.06 23.41 -0.84
CA PRO A 218 10.15 24.25 -1.29
C PRO A 218 9.60 25.32 -2.26
N VAL A 219 9.54 26.55 -1.84
CA VAL A 219 9.17 27.70 -2.67
C VAL A 219 10.44 28.49 -3.04
N PRO A 220 10.85 28.49 -4.32
CA PRO A 220 12.02 29.26 -4.74
C PRO A 220 11.79 30.77 -4.53
N PRO A 221 12.76 31.51 -3.97
CA PRO A 221 12.60 32.97 -3.76
C PRO A 221 12.25 33.75 -5.03
N ALA A 222 12.76 33.32 -6.17
CA ALA A 222 12.47 33.97 -7.47
C ALA A 222 11.02 33.74 -7.95
N ALA A 223 10.37 32.67 -7.51
CA ALA A 223 9.00 32.30 -7.90
C ALA A 223 7.95 32.69 -6.83
N GLU A 224 8.36 33.31 -5.72
CA GLU A 224 7.46 33.61 -4.60
C GLU A 224 6.25 34.46 -5.00
N ALA A 225 6.41 35.40 -5.93
CA ALA A 225 5.32 36.22 -6.42
C ALA A 225 4.27 35.39 -7.18
N ALA A 226 4.70 34.46 -8.02
CA ALA A 226 3.83 33.56 -8.78
C ALA A 226 3.07 32.60 -7.86
N TYR A 227 3.75 32.04 -6.84
CA TYR A 227 3.09 31.24 -5.81
C TYR A 227 2.03 32.02 -5.05
N ARG A 228 2.32 33.25 -4.67
CA ARG A 228 1.38 34.15 -3.99
C ARG A 228 0.10 34.38 -4.80
N GLU A 229 0.23 34.65 -6.09
CA GLU A 229 -0.89 34.87 -7.00
C GLU A 229 -1.75 33.61 -7.18
N ALA A 230 -1.10 32.47 -7.41
CA ALA A 230 -1.78 31.19 -7.55
C ALA A 230 -2.52 30.77 -6.26
N ILE A 231 -1.89 30.92 -5.10
CA ILE A 231 -2.51 30.64 -3.79
C ILE A 231 -3.69 31.57 -3.53
N ALA A 232 -3.58 32.86 -3.88
CA ALA A 232 -4.67 33.82 -3.73
C ALA A 232 -5.89 33.41 -4.55
N THR A 233 -5.67 32.98 -5.79
CA THR A 233 -6.73 32.52 -6.70
C THR A 233 -7.42 31.26 -6.17
N GLU A 234 -6.65 30.26 -5.77
CA GLU A 234 -7.19 29.00 -5.24
C GLU A 234 -7.96 29.22 -3.92
N TYR A 235 -7.42 30.05 -3.02
CA TYR A 235 -8.08 30.33 -1.75
C TYR A 235 -9.36 31.15 -1.91
N ALA A 236 -9.38 32.11 -2.83
CA ALA A 236 -10.60 32.86 -3.16
C ALA A 236 -11.68 31.96 -3.77
N THR A 237 -11.29 30.99 -4.60
CA THR A 237 -12.21 30.00 -5.16
C THR A 237 -12.84 29.15 -4.07
N LEU A 238 -12.05 28.66 -3.11
CA LEU A 238 -12.56 27.91 -1.96
C LEU A 238 -13.61 28.71 -1.15
N TRP A 239 -13.35 29.97 -0.90
CA TRP A 239 -14.29 30.85 -0.19
C TRP A 239 -15.60 31.03 -0.96
N GLY A 240 -15.53 31.16 -2.29
CA GLY A 240 -16.73 31.27 -3.14
C GLY A 240 -17.56 29.98 -3.20
N GLU A 241 -16.93 28.82 -3.09
CA GLU A 241 -17.61 27.52 -3.08
C GLU A 241 -18.27 27.20 -1.73
N LEU A 242 -17.76 27.74 -0.63
CA LEU A 242 -18.24 27.46 0.73
C LEU A 242 -19.22 28.51 1.28
N GLU A 243 -19.34 29.69 0.64
CA GLU A 243 -20.40 30.64 1.00
C GLU A 243 -21.75 30.17 0.39
N PRO A 244 -22.80 29.93 1.21
CA PRO A 244 -24.10 29.57 0.68
C PRO A 244 -24.64 30.72 -0.19
N ILE A 245 -25.11 30.37 -1.39
CA ILE A 245 -25.87 31.28 -2.26
C ILE A 245 -27.07 31.78 -1.43
N ARG A 246 -27.05 33.06 -1.08
CA ARG A 246 -28.15 33.74 -0.40
C ARG A 246 -29.30 34.02 -1.38
#